data_5997e9b64c34410fa5672e6a83bc16b1
#
_entry.id   5997e9b64c34410fa5672e6a83bc16b1
#
_cell.length_a   1.000
_cell.length_b   1.000
_cell.length_c   1.000
_cell.angle_alpha   90.00
_cell.angle_beta   90.00
_cell.angle_gamma   90.00
#
_symmetry.space_group_name_H-M   'P 1'
#
loop_
_entity.id
_entity.type
_entity.pdbx_description
1 polymer ?
#
loop_
_entity_poly.entity_id
_entity_poly.type
_entity_poly.pdbx_seq_one_letter_code
_entity_poly.pdbx_strand_id
1 'polypeptide(L)'
;MTCNQANAPIDINLNNAGTCDLKCEYRFNYADSSVVAQNNGDYVLIKYDNKSVPPVLYNGEAYSLGEIRIYSPSLHKYNGSPADAELLIMHSSGSQNLIVSVPLKVSAIKSKTSKFFDLLTDNIVNLANKPGQNVMINNTLLNLNDFIPEKKYYSYTGNLPYSPCNGTNDYVVFSPSDDAYSTISSGSLKKFKSVISISSITTKTNKFFASTKVAKMGTGASEDNDIYIECNPTGELGQTLVDENMKDISLNKRNYYADIFNSLKGQKFLENPFIQVLLGVLIMIGVYKASRIVIKKIGKQSE
;
A
#
# COMPACT_ATOMS: atom_id res chain seq x y z
N MET A 1 -27.92 -0.68 -9.24
CA MET A 1 -27.56 -0.09 -10.56
C MET A 1 -26.38 -0.86 -11.12
N THR A 2 -26.49 -1.37 -12.34
CA THR A 2 -25.41 -2.08 -13.03
C THR A 2 -24.49 -1.07 -13.73
N CYS A 3 -23.19 -1.23 -13.59
CA CYS A 3 -22.18 -0.38 -14.24
C CYS A 3 -22.02 -0.80 -15.71
N ASN A 4 -22.69 -0.16 -16.64
CA ASN A 4 -22.70 -0.56 -18.05
C ASN A 4 -21.35 -0.38 -18.76
N GLN A 5 -20.50 0.55 -18.31
CA GLN A 5 -19.19 0.82 -18.88
C GLN A 5 -18.04 0.39 -17.97
N ALA A 6 -18.31 -0.38 -16.93
CA ALA A 6 -17.25 -0.87 -16.07
C ALA A 6 -16.35 -1.86 -16.82
N ASN A 7 -15.04 -1.77 -16.56
CA ASN A 7 -14.00 -2.67 -17.07
C ASN A 7 -13.30 -3.43 -15.93
N ALA A 8 -13.94 -3.48 -14.78
CA ALA A 8 -13.59 -4.25 -13.59
C ALA A 8 -14.88 -4.81 -12.96
N PRO A 9 -14.80 -5.91 -12.20
CA PRO A 9 -13.66 -6.80 -12.00
C PRO A 9 -13.34 -7.64 -13.25
N ILE A 10 -12.20 -8.31 -13.28
CA ILE A 10 -11.76 -9.10 -14.44
C ILE A 10 -11.61 -10.59 -14.11
N ASP A 11 -11.51 -11.41 -15.16
CA ASP A 11 -11.08 -12.80 -15.07
C ASP A 11 -9.56 -12.88 -15.28
N ILE A 12 -8.82 -13.28 -14.27
CA ILE A 12 -7.38 -13.45 -14.28
C ILE A 12 -7.03 -14.80 -14.95
N ASN A 13 -6.63 -14.73 -16.20
CA ASN A 13 -6.11 -15.91 -16.92
C ASN A 13 -4.61 -15.79 -17.09
N LEU A 14 -3.87 -16.69 -16.46
CA LEU A 14 -2.39 -16.68 -16.42
C LEU A 14 -1.73 -16.63 -17.79
N ASN A 15 -2.37 -17.20 -18.81
CA ASN A 15 -1.82 -17.26 -20.16
C ASN A 15 -1.90 -15.90 -20.91
N ASN A 16 -2.68 -14.95 -20.39
CA ASN A 16 -2.94 -13.66 -21.04
C ASN A 16 -2.34 -12.47 -20.29
N ALA A 17 -1.56 -12.71 -19.26
CA ALA A 17 -0.95 -11.65 -18.45
C ALA A 17 0.25 -11.04 -19.19
N GLY A 18 0.27 -9.70 -19.31
CA GLY A 18 1.50 -8.96 -19.59
C GLY A 18 2.46 -9.02 -18.41
N THR A 19 3.67 -8.50 -18.57
CA THR A 19 4.66 -8.41 -17.49
C THR A 19 4.77 -6.97 -17.00
N CYS A 20 4.83 -6.77 -15.68
CA CYS A 20 5.05 -5.47 -15.04
C CYS A 20 6.38 -5.48 -14.28
N ASP A 21 7.41 -4.84 -14.85
CA ASP A 21 8.78 -4.84 -14.31
C ASP A 21 9.14 -3.52 -13.60
N LEU A 22 8.89 -2.37 -14.24
CA LEU A 22 9.30 -1.05 -13.75
C LEU A 22 8.31 -0.45 -12.75
N LYS A 23 7.02 -0.62 -13.00
CA LYS A 23 5.93 -0.25 -12.09
C LYS A 23 5.45 -1.50 -11.36
N CYS A 24 4.38 -1.42 -10.59
CA CYS A 24 3.88 -2.51 -9.77
C CYS A 24 4.78 -2.85 -8.57
N GLU A 25 5.20 -1.84 -7.84
CA GLU A 25 5.77 -2.04 -6.51
C GLU A 25 4.69 -1.76 -5.46
N TYR A 26 4.31 -2.79 -4.70
CA TYR A 26 3.30 -2.71 -3.65
C TYR A 26 3.93 -3.04 -2.30
N ARG A 27 3.88 -2.06 -1.39
CA ARG A 27 4.30 -2.19 0.00
C ARG A 27 3.17 -1.82 0.93
N PHE A 28 3.10 -2.46 2.09
CA PHE A 28 2.03 -2.23 3.04
C PHE A 28 2.51 -2.36 4.48
N ASN A 29 1.91 -1.58 5.37
CA ASN A 29 2.09 -1.68 6.82
C ASN A 29 0.86 -1.07 7.50
N TYR A 30 -0.14 -1.89 7.76
CA TYR A 30 -1.39 -1.46 8.37
C TYR A 30 -1.28 -1.43 9.89
N ALA A 31 -1.75 -0.36 10.48
CA ALA A 31 -1.93 -0.31 11.93
C ALA A 31 -3.17 -1.12 12.35
N ASP A 32 -3.22 -1.48 13.61
CA ASP A 32 -4.40 -2.12 14.20
C ASP A 32 -5.59 -1.17 14.18
N SER A 33 -6.78 -1.71 13.93
CA SER A 33 -8.04 -0.97 13.90
C SER A 33 -9.11 -1.69 14.69
N SER A 34 -10.00 -0.93 15.32
CA SER A 34 -11.26 -1.49 15.82
C SER A 34 -12.12 -1.99 14.64
N VAL A 35 -13.06 -2.87 14.93
CA VAL A 35 -13.88 -3.51 13.89
C VAL A 35 -15.34 -3.11 14.04
N VAL A 36 -15.83 -2.31 13.10
CA VAL A 36 -17.27 -2.09 12.92
C VAL A 36 -17.67 -2.69 11.58
N ALA A 37 -18.44 -3.77 11.63
CA ALA A 37 -18.94 -4.45 10.44
C ALA A 37 -20.38 -4.05 10.16
N GLN A 38 -20.73 -3.85 8.88
CA GLN A 38 -22.07 -3.53 8.43
C GLN A 38 -22.48 -4.51 7.32
N ASN A 39 -23.66 -5.10 7.46
CA ASN A 39 -24.28 -5.87 6.39
C ASN A 39 -24.93 -4.92 5.38
N ASN A 40 -24.47 -4.94 4.12
CA ASN A 40 -25.04 -4.14 3.04
C ASN A 40 -25.88 -4.94 2.04
N GLY A 41 -26.18 -6.19 2.37
CA GLY A 41 -27.05 -7.06 1.59
C GLY A 41 -26.32 -7.94 0.58
N ASP A 42 -25.39 -7.41 -0.22
CA ASP A 42 -24.57 -8.18 -1.17
C ASP A 42 -23.07 -8.18 -0.79
N TYR A 43 -22.71 -7.47 0.26
CA TYR A 43 -21.36 -7.48 0.86
C TYR A 43 -21.40 -7.09 2.32
N VAL A 44 -20.35 -7.43 3.04
CA VAL A 44 -20.08 -6.90 4.37
C VAL A 44 -19.06 -5.77 4.25
N LEU A 45 -19.41 -4.61 4.78
CA LEU A 45 -18.52 -3.45 4.91
C LEU A 45 -17.81 -3.52 6.27
N ILE A 46 -16.49 -3.39 6.29
CA ILE A 46 -15.71 -3.14 7.49
C ILE A 46 -15.19 -1.71 7.45
N LYS A 47 -15.50 -0.94 8.48
CA LYS A 47 -14.96 0.39 8.69
C LYS A 47 -13.62 0.30 9.42
N TYR A 48 -12.63 1.02 8.89
CA TYR A 48 -11.30 1.13 9.48
C TYR A 48 -11.16 2.48 10.17
N ASP A 49 -10.74 2.50 11.42
CA ASP A 49 -10.71 3.70 12.26
C ASP A 49 -9.33 4.36 12.36
N ASN A 50 -8.26 3.61 12.12
CA ASN A 50 -6.90 4.14 12.20
C ASN A 50 -6.47 4.73 10.85
N LYS A 51 -6.36 6.06 10.79
CA LYS A 51 -6.03 6.81 9.56
C LYS A 51 -4.83 7.74 9.72
N SER A 52 -4.06 7.60 10.78
CA SER A 52 -2.98 8.54 11.12
C SER A 52 -1.83 8.56 10.11
N VAL A 53 -1.51 7.41 9.51
CA VAL A 53 -0.44 7.27 8.52
C VAL A 53 -0.96 6.45 7.34
N PRO A 54 -0.69 6.85 6.08
CA PRO A 54 -1.01 6.03 4.92
C PRO A 54 -0.34 4.65 5.01
N PRO A 55 -1.12 3.55 5.04
CA PRO A 55 -0.57 2.22 5.26
C PRO A 55 0.00 1.56 4.00
N VAL A 56 -0.16 2.15 2.84
CA VAL A 56 0.23 1.56 1.56
C VAL A 56 1.09 2.52 0.75
N LEU A 57 2.14 1.96 0.16
CA LEU A 57 2.94 2.60 -0.88
C LEU A 57 2.79 1.76 -2.16
N TYR A 58 2.28 2.39 -3.22
CA TYR A 58 2.17 1.76 -4.53
C TYR A 58 2.80 2.63 -5.59
N ASN A 59 3.82 2.11 -6.29
CA ASN A 59 4.60 2.85 -7.28
C ASN A 59 5.15 4.19 -6.77
N GLY A 60 5.57 4.24 -5.51
CA GLY A 60 6.09 5.45 -4.87
C GLY A 60 5.04 6.40 -4.31
N GLU A 61 3.76 6.17 -4.57
CA GLU A 61 2.64 6.99 -4.07
C GLU A 61 2.06 6.39 -2.79
N ALA A 62 1.80 7.23 -1.80
CA ALA A 62 1.24 6.84 -0.50
C ALA A 62 -0.29 6.88 -0.51
N TYR A 63 -0.93 5.80 -0.07
CA TYR A 63 -2.38 5.64 -0.08
C TYR A 63 -2.94 5.43 1.33
N SER A 64 -3.95 6.21 1.67
CA SER A 64 -4.73 6.06 2.91
C SER A 64 -5.84 5.05 2.71
N LEU A 65 -6.14 4.26 3.74
CA LEU A 65 -7.22 3.29 3.69
C LEU A 65 -8.58 3.99 3.86
N GLY A 66 -9.54 3.64 3.00
CA GLY A 66 -10.91 4.12 3.03
C GLY A 66 -11.87 3.10 3.66
N GLU A 67 -12.15 2.03 2.94
CA GLU A 67 -13.10 1.00 3.37
C GLU A 67 -12.66 -0.40 2.93
N ILE A 68 -13.24 -1.40 3.57
CA ILE A 68 -12.99 -2.82 3.28
C ILE A 68 -14.33 -3.48 2.99
N ARG A 69 -14.43 -4.17 1.86
CA ARG A 69 -15.63 -4.93 1.48
C ARG A 69 -15.32 -6.40 1.36
N ILE A 70 -16.24 -7.24 1.83
CA ILE A 70 -16.15 -8.69 1.73
C ILE A 70 -17.31 -9.20 0.90
N TYR A 71 -17.01 -9.85 -0.22
CA TYR A 71 -17.97 -10.49 -1.11
C TYR A 71 -17.87 -12.01 -1.03
N SER A 72 -18.97 -12.70 -1.27
CA SER A 72 -19.00 -14.16 -1.47
C SER A 72 -20.05 -14.53 -2.50
N PRO A 73 -19.67 -15.19 -3.62
CA PRO A 73 -18.30 -15.50 -4.05
C PRO A 73 -17.48 -14.26 -4.39
N SER A 74 -16.21 -14.44 -4.80
CA SER A 74 -15.36 -13.34 -5.27
C SER A 74 -15.94 -12.66 -6.51
N LEU A 75 -15.66 -11.35 -6.65
CA LEU A 75 -16.01 -10.59 -7.85
C LEU A 75 -15.04 -10.89 -9.00
N HIS A 76 -13.73 -10.99 -8.69
CA HIS A 76 -12.74 -11.47 -9.65
C HIS A 76 -12.89 -12.97 -9.87
N LYS A 77 -12.55 -13.38 -11.10
CA LYS A 77 -12.45 -14.80 -11.45
C LYS A 77 -10.99 -15.18 -11.74
N TYR A 78 -10.72 -16.45 -11.66
CA TYR A 78 -9.39 -17.04 -11.89
C TYR A 78 -9.56 -18.23 -12.79
N ASN A 79 -9.17 -18.09 -14.08
CA ASN A 79 -9.42 -19.08 -15.13
C ASN A 79 -10.92 -19.47 -15.21
N GLY A 80 -11.79 -18.47 -15.21
CA GLY A 80 -13.25 -18.64 -15.35
C GLY A 80 -14.00 -18.93 -14.06
N SER A 81 -13.31 -19.27 -12.95
CA SER A 81 -13.93 -19.65 -11.67
C SER A 81 -13.71 -18.60 -10.59
N PRO A 82 -14.74 -18.21 -9.81
CA PRO A 82 -14.56 -17.35 -8.67
C PRO A 82 -13.89 -18.08 -7.51
N ALA A 83 -13.22 -17.34 -6.61
CA ALA A 83 -12.83 -17.82 -5.29
C ALA A 83 -14.06 -17.89 -4.36
N ASP A 84 -13.92 -18.53 -3.20
CA ASP A 84 -15.00 -18.72 -2.23
C ASP A 84 -15.53 -17.40 -1.65
N ALA A 85 -14.62 -16.45 -1.42
CA ALA A 85 -14.91 -15.07 -1.05
C ALA A 85 -13.77 -14.15 -1.48
N GLU A 86 -13.95 -12.84 -1.29
CA GLU A 86 -12.96 -11.82 -1.66
C GLU A 86 -13.01 -10.66 -0.69
N LEU A 87 -11.82 -10.23 -0.29
CA LEU A 87 -11.61 -9.00 0.47
C LEU A 87 -11.14 -7.93 -0.51
N LEU A 88 -11.94 -6.87 -0.67
CA LEU A 88 -11.55 -5.66 -1.41
C LEU A 88 -11.20 -4.56 -0.42
N ILE A 89 -9.96 -4.11 -0.46
CA ILE A 89 -9.44 -3.06 0.42
C ILE A 89 -9.22 -1.82 -0.45
N MET A 90 -9.97 -0.76 -0.16
CA MET A 90 -9.98 0.46 -0.93
C MET A 90 -9.13 1.54 -0.29
N HIS A 91 -8.22 2.08 -1.07
CA HIS A 91 -7.31 3.15 -0.66
C HIS A 91 -7.44 4.34 -1.59
N SER A 92 -7.07 5.52 -1.08
CA SER A 92 -7.08 6.77 -1.84
C SER A 92 -5.84 7.61 -1.56
N SER A 93 -5.36 8.30 -2.60
CA SER A 93 -4.32 9.33 -2.55
C SER A 93 -4.76 10.50 -3.43
N GLY A 94 -5.23 11.59 -2.82
CA GLY A 94 -5.80 12.70 -3.57
C GLY A 94 -6.92 12.27 -4.51
N SER A 95 -6.69 12.35 -5.83
CA SER A 95 -7.64 11.93 -6.87
C SER A 95 -7.45 10.49 -7.34
N GLN A 96 -6.41 9.80 -6.90
CA GLN A 96 -6.10 8.43 -7.28
C GLN A 96 -6.63 7.45 -6.26
N ASN A 97 -7.08 6.28 -6.72
CA ASN A 97 -7.51 5.20 -5.86
C ASN A 97 -6.75 3.93 -6.21
N LEU A 98 -6.52 3.12 -5.18
CA LEU A 98 -5.93 1.79 -5.28
C LEU A 98 -6.86 0.78 -4.61
N ILE A 99 -7.20 -0.28 -5.32
CA ILE A 99 -8.04 -1.36 -4.82
C ILE A 99 -7.17 -2.63 -4.72
N VAL A 100 -7.01 -3.12 -3.51
CA VAL A 100 -6.29 -4.36 -3.25
C VAL A 100 -7.30 -5.48 -3.06
N SER A 101 -7.21 -6.51 -3.89
CA SER A 101 -8.10 -7.68 -3.90
C SER A 101 -7.35 -8.89 -3.35
N VAL A 102 -7.87 -9.45 -2.27
CA VAL A 102 -7.37 -10.68 -1.66
C VAL A 102 -8.45 -11.75 -1.74
N PRO A 103 -8.32 -12.74 -2.63
CA PRO A 103 -9.26 -13.85 -2.72
C PRO A 103 -9.12 -14.76 -1.50
N LEU A 104 -10.24 -15.25 -0.99
CA LEU A 104 -10.31 -16.16 0.15
C LEU A 104 -10.68 -17.55 -0.33
N LYS A 105 -10.00 -18.55 0.21
CA LYS A 105 -10.25 -19.97 -0.09
C LYS A 105 -10.63 -20.70 1.19
N VAL A 106 -11.60 -21.61 1.08
CA VAL A 106 -11.97 -22.48 2.20
C VAL A 106 -10.80 -23.40 2.54
N SER A 107 -10.42 -23.39 3.80
CA SER A 107 -9.35 -24.24 4.32
C SER A 107 -9.66 -24.71 5.74
N ALA A 108 -9.15 -25.88 6.09
CA ALA A 108 -9.16 -26.39 7.46
C ALA A 108 -8.02 -25.78 8.32
N ILE A 109 -7.11 -25.02 7.71
CA ILE A 109 -5.99 -24.37 8.41
C ILE A 109 -6.53 -23.30 9.33
N LYS A 110 -6.20 -23.41 10.62
CA LYS A 110 -6.52 -22.38 11.62
C LYS A 110 -5.46 -21.30 11.62
N SER A 111 -5.69 -20.26 10.81
CA SER A 111 -4.86 -19.05 10.73
C SER A 111 -5.44 -17.92 11.58
N LYS A 112 -4.72 -16.80 11.71
CA LYS A 112 -5.28 -15.57 12.28
C LYS A 112 -6.47 -15.08 11.46
N THR A 113 -6.35 -15.15 10.13
CA THR A 113 -7.39 -14.77 9.17
C THR A 113 -8.66 -15.61 9.38
N SER A 114 -8.55 -16.94 9.42
CA SER A 114 -9.72 -17.81 9.63
C SER A 114 -10.40 -17.56 10.98
N LYS A 115 -9.63 -17.33 12.06
CA LYS A 115 -10.17 -16.98 13.38
C LYS A 115 -10.91 -15.64 13.36
N PHE A 116 -10.35 -14.64 12.67
CA PHE A 116 -11.02 -13.35 12.49
C PHE A 116 -12.36 -13.51 11.78
N PHE A 117 -12.42 -14.27 10.68
CA PHE A 117 -13.65 -14.52 9.96
C PHE A 117 -14.67 -15.33 10.77
N ASP A 118 -14.23 -16.29 11.61
CA ASP A 118 -15.12 -17.01 12.51
C ASP A 118 -15.81 -16.03 13.47
N LEU A 119 -15.05 -15.14 14.12
CA LEU A 119 -15.58 -14.13 15.02
C LEU A 119 -16.47 -13.10 14.29
N LEU A 120 -16.03 -12.60 13.14
CA LEU A 120 -16.77 -11.63 12.32
C LEU A 120 -18.15 -12.18 11.93
N THR A 121 -18.18 -13.40 11.39
CA THR A 121 -19.43 -13.99 10.89
C THR A 121 -20.38 -14.37 12.00
N ASP A 122 -19.89 -14.81 13.17
CA ASP A 122 -20.72 -15.05 14.35
C ASP A 122 -21.43 -13.77 14.82
N ASN A 123 -20.69 -12.66 14.88
CA ASN A 123 -21.29 -11.39 15.28
C ASN A 123 -22.30 -10.88 14.25
N ILE A 124 -22.01 -10.98 12.95
CA ILE A 124 -22.94 -10.52 11.89
C ILE A 124 -24.20 -11.34 11.90
N VAL A 125 -24.12 -12.68 11.97
CA VAL A 125 -25.32 -13.54 11.99
C VAL A 125 -26.21 -13.26 13.21
N ASN A 126 -25.62 -13.00 14.37
CA ASN A 126 -26.35 -12.79 15.60
C ASN A 126 -26.89 -11.37 15.77
N LEU A 127 -26.16 -10.33 15.30
CA LEU A 127 -26.41 -8.93 15.65
C LEU A 127 -26.64 -8.01 14.45
N ALA A 128 -26.28 -8.43 13.24
CA ALA A 128 -26.38 -7.62 12.02
C ALA A 128 -26.83 -8.46 10.80
N ASN A 129 -27.81 -9.35 10.99
CA ASN A 129 -28.24 -10.31 9.98
C ASN A 129 -29.12 -9.72 8.85
N LYS A 130 -29.51 -8.45 8.97
CA LYS A 130 -30.32 -7.75 7.94
C LYS A 130 -29.53 -6.64 7.28
N PRO A 131 -29.80 -6.33 5.99
CA PRO A 131 -29.19 -5.20 5.31
C PRO A 131 -29.39 -3.87 6.08
N GLY A 132 -28.32 -3.08 6.15
CA GLY A 132 -28.27 -1.80 6.88
C GLY A 132 -27.88 -1.92 8.35
N GLN A 133 -27.92 -3.10 8.95
CA GLN A 133 -27.49 -3.31 10.33
C GLN A 133 -25.97 -3.33 10.45
N ASN A 134 -25.45 -2.82 11.57
CA ASN A 134 -24.04 -2.84 11.91
C ASN A 134 -23.81 -3.48 13.30
N VAL A 135 -22.58 -3.94 13.50
CA VAL A 135 -22.13 -4.50 14.78
C VAL A 135 -20.67 -4.09 15.03
N MET A 136 -20.39 -3.67 16.25
CA MET A 136 -19.02 -3.51 16.73
C MET A 136 -18.54 -4.85 17.27
N ILE A 137 -17.38 -5.29 16.83
CA ILE A 137 -16.78 -6.55 17.30
C ILE A 137 -15.79 -6.20 18.41
N ASN A 138 -16.20 -6.50 19.64
CA ASN A 138 -15.39 -6.24 20.83
C ASN A 138 -14.27 -7.26 21.00
N ASN A 139 -13.23 -6.87 21.72
CA ASN A 139 -12.11 -7.72 22.12
C ASN A 139 -11.29 -8.30 20.95
N THR A 140 -11.34 -7.66 19.78
CA THR A 140 -10.46 -7.98 18.66
C THR A 140 -10.07 -6.72 17.91
N LEU A 141 -8.87 -6.73 17.38
CA LEU A 141 -8.37 -5.72 16.45
C LEU A 141 -8.17 -6.36 15.07
N LEU A 142 -8.45 -5.59 14.05
CA LEU A 142 -8.15 -5.96 12.68
C LEU A 142 -6.74 -5.48 12.35
N ASN A 143 -5.85 -6.40 12.04
CA ASN A 143 -4.57 -6.10 11.44
C ASN A 143 -4.55 -6.65 10.02
N LEU A 144 -4.62 -5.77 9.03
CA LEU A 144 -4.67 -6.17 7.63
C LEU A 144 -3.35 -6.80 7.14
N ASN A 145 -2.25 -6.63 7.85
CA ASN A 145 -1.00 -7.32 7.53
C ASN A 145 -1.14 -8.85 7.64
N ASP A 146 -2.08 -9.34 8.46
CA ASP A 146 -2.37 -10.78 8.57
C ASP A 146 -3.15 -11.34 7.37
N PHE A 147 -3.67 -10.49 6.47
CA PHE A 147 -4.53 -10.88 5.34
C PHE A 147 -3.85 -10.76 3.98
N ILE A 148 -2.81 -9.95 3.88
CA ILE A 148 -2.13 -9.67 2.62
C ILE A 148 -0.89 -10.55 2.50
N PRO A 149 -0.85 -11.44 1.50
CA PRO A 149 0.30 -12.34 1.34
C PRO A 149 1.49 -11.61 0.70
N GLU A 150 2.69 -11.89 1.20
CA GLU A 150 3.94 -11.43 0.59
C GLU A 150 4.30 -12.30 -0.61
N LYS A 151 3.57 -12.15 -1.69
CA LYS A 151 3.75 -12.89 -2.95
C LYS A 151 3.53 -12.02 -4.17
N LYS A 152 3.79 -12.55 -5.36
CA LYS A 152 3.48 -11.90 -6.63
C LYS A 152 1.97 -11.73 -6.80
N TYR A 153 1.58 -10.72 -7.55
CA TYR A 153 0.20 -10.32 -7.78
C TYR A 153 0.00 -9.87 -9.22
N TYR A 154 -1.23 -9.63 -9.59
CA TYR A 154 -1.60 -9.02 -10.86
C TYR A 154 -1.99 -7.56 -10.64
N SER A 155 -1.74 -6.73 -11.65
CA SER A 155 -2.13 -5.33 -11.64
C SER A 155 -2.86 -4.97 -12.92
N TYR A 156 -3.88 -4.13 -12.80
CA TYR A 156 -4.57 -3.51 -13.92
C TYR A 156 -5.24 -2.21 -13.48
N THR A 157 -5.67 -1.41 -14.45
CA THR A 157 -6.38 -0.17 -14.19
C THR A 157 -7.83 -0.30 -14.68
N GLY A 158 -8.79 0.09 -13.83
CA GLY A 158 -10.22 -0.06 -14.14
C GLY A 158 -11.11 0.91 -13.38
N ASN A 159 -12.38 0.96 -13.78
CA ASN A 159 -13.41 1.72 -13.07
C ASN A 159 -13.84 1.00 -11.78
N LEU A 160 -14.56 1.71 -10.88
CA LEU A 160 -15.27 1.05 -9.81
C LEU A 160 -16.31 0.08 -10.36
N PRO A 161 -16.36 -1.18 -9.86
CA PRO A 161 -17.31 -2.18 -10.35
C PRO A 161 -18.74 -1.98 -9.82
N TYR A 162 -18.96 -1.01 -8.96
CA TYR A 162 -20.21 -0.64 -8.32
C TYR A 162 -20.42 0.88 -8.34
N SER A 163 -21.62 1.33 -7.98
CA SER A 163 -21.95 2.77 -7.93
C SER A 163 -20.94 3.56 -7.08
N PRO A 164 -20.40 4.70 -7.61
CA PRO A 164 -20.85 5.45 -8.78
C PRO A 164 -20.29 4.98 -10.14
N CYS A 165 -19.61 3.83 -10.26
CA CYS A 165 -19.12 3.24 -11.51
C CYS A 165 -18.12 4.12 -12.28
N ASN A 166 -17.47 5.05 -11.62
CA ASN A 166 -16.61 6.06 -12.22
C ASN A 166 -15.16 5.95 -11.76
N GLY A 167 -14.35 6.87 -12.23
CA GLY A 167 -12.96 6.99 -11.89
C GLY A 167 -12.07 5.98 -12.60
N THR A 168 -10.79 6.21 -12.49
CA THR A 168 -9.73 5.30 -12.91
C THR A 168 -9.03 4.86 -11.65
N ASN A 169 -9.10 3.58 -11.35
CA ASN A 169 -8.53 2.99 -10.12
C ASN A 169 -7.48 1.97 -10.50
N ASP A 170 -6.37 1.96 -9.79
CA ASP A 170 -5.40 0.88 -9.88
C ASP A 170 -5.86 -0.31 -9.05
N TYR A 171 -5.61 -1.51 -9.56
CA TYR A 171 -5.93 -2.77 -8.90
C TYR A 171 -4.66 -3.58 -8.66
N VAL A 172 -4.52 -4.07 -7.45
CA VAL A 172 -3.59 -5.12 -7.04
C VAL A 172 -4.40 -6.34 -6.69
N VAL A 173 -4.27 -7.42 -7.46
CA VAL A 173 -5.09 -8.64 -7.33
C VAL A 173 -4.21 -9.83 -7.05
N PHE A 174 -4.40 -10.46 -5.89
CA PHE A 174 -3.70 -11.69 -5.54
C PHE A 174 -4.39 -12.91 -6.12
N SER A 175 -3.63 -13.97 -6.37
CA SER A 175 -4.19 -15.28 -6.75
C SER A 175 -4.69 -16.03 -5.53
N PRO A 176 -5.76 -16.84 -5.65
CA PRO A 176 -6.14 -17.79 -4.62
C PRO A 176 -4.99 -18.74 -4.30
N SER A 177 -4.80 -19.02 -3.02
CA SER A 177 -3.77 -19.95 -2.54
C SER A 177 -4.21 -20.60 -1.23
N ASP A 178 -3.56 -21.69 -0.88
CA ASP A 178 -3.78 -22.40 0.37
C ASP A 178 -2.88 -21.88 1.51
N ASP A 179 -2.36 -20.65 1.38
CA ASP A 179 -1.56 -20.01 2.43
C ASP A 179 -2.43 -19.52 3.61
N ALA A 180 -1.77 -19.23 4.73
CA ALA A 180 -2.44 -18.81 5.95
C ALA A 180 -3.11 -17.42 5.86
N TYR A 181 -2.73 -16.60 4.89
CA TYR A 181 -3.23 -15.22 4.72
C TYR A 181 -4.62 -15.16 4.08
N SER A 182 -4.91 -16.06 3.16
CA SER A 182 -6.08 -16.01 2.27
C SER A 182 -7.08 -17.12 2.56
N THR A 183 -7.27 -17.50 3.83
CA THR A 183 -8.12 -18.64 4.20
C THR A 183 -9.34 -18.23 5.03
N ILE A 184 -10.45 -18.92 4.79
CA ILE A 184 -11.69 -18.82 5.54
C ILE A 184 -12.18 -20.24 5.91
N SER A 185 -12.78 -20.42 7.08
CA SER A 185 -13.37 -21.71 7.45
C SER A 185 -14.65 -21.99 6.65
N SER A 186 -14.98 -23.27 6.43
CA SER A 186 -16.24 -23.64 5.79
C SER A 186 -17.46 -23.17 6.58
N GLY A 187 -17.33 -23.12 7.93
CA GLY A 187 -18.37 -22.59 8.81
C GLY A 187 -18.61 -21.11 8.59
N SER A 188 -17.55 -20.30 8.56
CA SER A 188 -17.64 -18.87 8.30
C SER A 188 -18.18 -18.56 6.91
N LEU A 189 -17.74 -19.30 5.87
CA LEU A 189 -18.28 -19.14 4.52
C LEU A 189 -19.78 -19.43 4.47
N LYS A 190 -20.25 -20.49 5.15
CA LYS A 190 -21.70 -20.81 5.23
C LYS A 190 -22.46 -19.68 5.90
N LYS A 191 -21.94 -19.11 6.99
CA LYS A 191 -22.52 -17.97 7.70
C LYS A 191 -22.57 -16.72 6.81
N PHE A 192 -21.51 -16.38 6.10
CA PHE A 192 -21.53 -15.28 5.12
C PHE A 192 -22.66 -15.47 4.10
N LYS A 193 -22.74 -16.64 3.46
CA LYS A 193 -23.78 -16.96 2.48
C LYS A 193 -25.20 -16.95 3.04
N SER A 194 -25.40 -16.98 4.34
CA SER A 194 -26.72 -16.88 4.95
C SER A 194 -27.17 -15.43 5.20
N VAL A 195 -26.26 -14.47 5.19
CA VAL A 195 -26.55 -13.06 5.53
C VAL A 195 -26.32 -12.09 4.39
N ILE A 196 -25.54 -12.46 3.37
CA ILE A 196 -25.33 -11.65 2.16
C ILE A 196 -25.77 -12.44 0.92
N SER A 197 -26.34 -11.74 -0.04
CA SER A 197 -26.69 -12.29 -1.34
C SER A 197 -25.49 -12.27 -2.30
N ILE A 198 -25.58 -13.06 -3.37
CA ILE A 198 -24.57 -13.02 -4.44
C ILE A 198 -24.69 -11.67 -5.14
N SER A 199 -23.55 -10.98 -5.28
CA SER A 199 -23.51 -9.72 -6.01
C SER A 199 -23.84 -9.91 -7.49
N SER A 200 -24.58 -8.98 -8.07
CA SER A 200 -24.91 -8.94 -9.51
C SER A 200 -23.76 -8.45 -10.39
N ILE A 201 -22.61 -8.07 -9.80
CA ILE A 201 -21.42 -7.60 -10.51
C ILE A 201 -20.83 -8.76 -11.31
N THR A 202 -20.58 -8.53 -12.60
CA THR A 202 -20.02 -9.53 -13.51
C THR A 202 -18.62 -9.14 -13.96
N THR A 203 -17.77 -10.13 -14.21
CA THR A 203 -16.43 -9.92 -14.75
C THR A 203 -16.46 -9.30 -16.14
N LYS A 204 -15.46 -8.50 -16.44
CA LYS A 204 -15.24 -7.79 -17.70
C LYS A 204 -13.91 -8.20 -18.32
N THR A 205 -13.72 -7.82 -19.58
CA THR A 205 -12.44 -8.00 -20.26
C THR A 205 -11.62 -6.72 -20.11
N ASN A 206 -10.39 -6.87 -19.65
CA ASN A 206 -9.43 -5.78 -19.54
C ASN A 206 -8.00 -6.33 -19.66
N LYS A 207 -7.03 -5.45 -19.97
CA LYS A 207 -5.61 -5.80 -19.95
C LYS A 207 -5.12 -5.83 -18.51
N PHE A 208 -4.29 -6.80 -18.17
CA PHE A 208 -3.67 -6.91 -16.87
C PHE A 208 -2.24 -7.44 -16.98
N PHE A 209 -1.47 -7.26 -15.92
CA PHE A 209 -0.04 -7.53 -15.90
C PHE A 209 0.32 -8.33 -14.64
N ALA A 210 1.20 -9.31 -14.81
CA ALA A 210 1.78 -10.03 -13.68
C ALA A 210 2.98 -9.24 -13.15
N SER A 211 2.99 -8.94 -11.85
CA SER A 211 4.12 -8.29 -11.20
C SER A 211 5.31 -9.25 -11.11
N THR A 212 6.50 -8.78 -11.47
CA THR A 212 7.76 -9.50 -11.21
C THR A 212 8.19 -9.36 -9.75
N LYS A 213 7.74 -8.30 -9.08
CA LYS A 213 8.00 -8.02 -7.66
C LYS A 213 6.97 -8.71 -6.77
N VAL A 214 7.36 -9.04 -5.55
CA VAL A 214 6.45 -9.51 -4.51
C VAL A 214 5.92 -8.33 -3.71
N ALA A 215 4.69 -8.45 -3.20
CA ALA A 215 4.19 -7.55 -2.17
C ALA A 215 5.06 -7.67 -0.92
N LYS A 216 5.44 -6.56 -0.29
CA LYS A 216 6.31 -6.55 0.90
C LYS A 216 5.68 -5.80 2.04
N MET A 217 5.78 -6.35 3.24
CA MET A 217 5.46 -5.62 4.47
C MET A 217 6.54 -4.57 4.73
N GLY A 218 6.11 -3.34 5.13
CA GLY A 218 6.97 -2.20 5.39
C GLY A 218 6.79 -1.08 4.36
N THR A 219 6.54 0.13 4.82
CA THR A 219 6.40 1.35 3.99
C THR A 219 7.61 2.27 4.09
N GLY A 220 8.63 1.88 4.87
CA GLY A 220 9.90 2.60 4.94
C GLY A 220 10.63 2.61 3.61
N ALA A 221 11.47 3.63 3.39
CA ALA A 221 12.40 3.63 2.26
C ALA A 221 13.18 2.31 2.26
N SER A 222 13.27 1.65 1.11
CA SER A 222 14.05 0.41 1.01
C SER A 222 15.50 0.73 1.32
N GLU A 223 16.17 -0.18 2.05
CA GLU A 223 17.64 -0.15 2.19
C GLU A 223 18.35 -0.35 0.83
N ASP A 224 17.61 -0.75 -0.19
CA ASP A 224 18.07 -0.73 -1.56
C ASP A 224 18.12 0.74 -2.01
N ASN A 225 19.32 1.30 -2.07
CA ASN A 225 19.66 2.64 -2.55
C ASN A 225 19.32 2.87 -4.04
N ASP A 226 18.25 2.29 -4.53
CA ASP A 226 17.75 2.55 -5.87
C ASP A 226 16.94 3.85 -5.86
N ILE A 227 17.63 4.94 -6.16
CA ILE A 227 16.98 6.20 -6.53
C ILE A 227 16.28 5.93 -7.86
N TYR A 228 14.97 5.76 -7.82
CA TYR A 228 14.14 5.74 -9.03
C TYR A 228 14.10 7.14 -9.60
N ILE A 229 14.90 7.37 -10.63
CA ILE A 229 14.74 8.54 -11.49
C ILE A 229 13.73 8.12 -12.57
N GLU A 230 12.50 8.58 -12.47
CA GLU A 230 11.53 8.44 -13.55
C GLU A 230 11.94 9.39 -14.67
N CYS A 231 12.67 8.89 -15.66
CA CYS A 231 12.91 9.61 -16.90
C CYS A 231 11.64 9.54 -17.73
N ASN A 232 10.78 10.54 -17.62
CA ASN A 232 9.70 10.74 -18.59
C ASN A 232 10.34 11.20 -19.90
N PRO A 233 10.22 10.43 -21.00
CA PRO A 233 10.66 10.92 -22.29
C PRO A 233 9.80 12.14 -22.67
N THR A 234 10.42 13.29 -22.86
CA THR A 234 9.78 14.57 -23.22
C THR A 234 9.46 14.69 -24.70
N GLY A 235 9.29 13.61 -25.43
CA GLY A 235 8.95 13.60 -26.85
C GLY A 235 7.65 12.83 -27.13
N GLU A 236 6.81 13.33 -27.99
CA GLU A 236 5.52 12.73 -28.41
C GLU A 236 5.66 11.31 -29.00
N LEU A 237 6.86 10.81 -29.27
CA LEU A 237 7.13 9.53 -29.92
C LEU A 237 8.13 8.63 -29.17
N GLY A 238 8.40 8.88 -27.89
CA GLY A 238 9.28 8.01 -27.09
C GLY A 238 10.75 8.07 -27.54
N GLN A 239 11.19 9.17 -28.10
CA GLN A 239 12.58 9.35 -28.51
C GLN A 239 13.45 9.69 -27.29
N THR A 240 14.56 8.98 -27.14
CA THR A 240 15.63 9.36 -26.20
C THR A 240 16.25 10.67 -26.63
N LEU A 241 16.44 11.61 -25.68
CA LEU A 241 17.18 12.82 -25.95
C LEU A 241 18.64 12.46 -26.21
N VAL A 242 19.12 12.73 -27.39
CA VAL A 242 20.53 12.61 -27.77
C VAL A 242 21.11 14.01 -27.93
N ASP A 243 22.42 14.17 -27.71
CA ASP A 243 23.10 15.44 -28.00
C ASP A 243 23.15 15.72 -29.53
N GLU A 244 23.62 16.90 -29.90
CA GLU A 244 23.74 17.33 -31.31
C GLU A 244 24.62 16.38 -32.18
N ASN A 245 25.35 15.46 -31.56
CA ASN A 245 26.21 14.45 -32.18
C ASN A 245 25.61 13.03 -32.14
N MET A 246 24.33 12.86 -31.79
CA MET A 246 23.64 11.56 -31.64
C MET A 246 24.28 10.62 -30.63
N LYS A 247 24.94 11.13 -29.61
CA LYS A 247 25.47 10.33 -28.49
C LYS A 247 24.50 10.37 -27.30
N ASP A 248 24.25 9.21 -26.73
CA ASP A 248 23.48 9.11 -25.45
C ASP A 248 24.18 9.98 -24.40
N ILE A 249 23.42 10.87 -23.76
CA ILE A 249 23.91 11.65 -22.64
C ILE A 249 24.00 10.72 -21.44
N SER A 250 25.11 10.01 -21.30
CA SER A 250 25.43 9.30 -20.09
C SER A 250 25.77 10.33 -18.99
N LEU A 251 24.84 10.54 -18.06
CA LEU A 251 25.11 11.33 -16.86
C LEU A 251 26.25 10.69 -16.08
N ASN A 252 27.43 11.31 -16.19
CA ASN A 252 28.63 10.87 -15.48
C ASN A 252 28.44 11.13 -13.99
N LYS A 253 28.00 10.10 -13.24
CA LYS A 253 27.73 10.12 -11.80
C LYS A 253 28.84 10.79 -10.96
N ARG A 254 30.05 10.89 -11.49
CA ARG A 254 31.20 11.47 -10.76
C ARG A 254 31.18 12.99 -10.63
N ASN A 255 30.55 13.69 -11.57
CA ASN A 255 30.56 15.16 -11.57
C ASN A 255 29.40 15.76 -10.75
N TYR A 256 28.29 15.07 -10.59
CA TYR A 256 27.13 15.57 -9.84
C TYR A 256 27.42 15.84 -8.37
N TYR A 257 28.17 14.96 -7.72
CA TYR A 257 28.58 15.17 -6.32
C TYR A 257 29.66 16.26 -6.18
N ALA A 258 30.53 16.42 -7.19
CA ALA A 258 31.52 17.49 -7.20
C ALA A 258 30.86 18.87 -7.33
N ASP A 259 29.82 18.99 -8.13
CA ASP A 259 29.08 20.26 -8.33
C ASP A 259 28.22 20.61 -7.10
N ILE A 260 27.60 19.63 -6.43
CA ILE A 260 26.93 19.87 -5.15
C ILE A 260 27.93 20.29 -4.07
N PHE A 261 29.11 19.64 -3.99
CA PHE A 261 30.15 20.02 -3.03
C PHE A 261 30.75 21.40 -3.33
N ASN A 262 30.87 21.78 -4.60
CA ASN A 262 31.33 23.10 -5.00
C ASN A 262 30.29 24.19 -4.81
N SER A 263 29.01 23.90 -4.97
CA SER A 263 27.93 24.83 -4.63
C SER A 263 27.76 25.04 -3.12
N LEU A 264 28.07 24.03 -2.29
CA LEU A 264 28.12 24.15 -0.84
C LEU A 264 29.39 24.92 -0.35
N LYS A 265 30.45 24.98 -1.13
CA LYS A 265 31.65 25.81 -0.85
C LYS A 265 31.46 27.30 -1.20
N GLY A 266 30.40 27.68 -1.86
CA GLY A 266 30.11 29.06 -2.20
C GLY A 266 29.68 29.86 -0.96
N GLN A 267 30.52 30.77 -0.55
CA GLN A 267 30.48 31.89 0.42
C GLN A 267 29.14 32.30 1.10
N LYS A 268 28.00 31.97 0.56
CA LYS A 268 26.68 32.39 1.11
C LYS A 268 26.22 31.66 2.37
N PHE A 269 26.82 30.51 2.70
CA PHE A 269 26.44 29.76 3.90
C PHE A 269 27.01 30.43 5.18
N LEU A 270 28.21 31.02 5.09
CA LEU A 270 28.84 31.73 6.20
C LEU A 270 28.30 33.17 6.38
N GLU A 271 27.63 33.72 5.41
CA GLU A 271 26.97 35.03 5.49
C GLU A 271 25.60 35.01 6.16
N ASN A 272 25.04 33.81 6.40
CA ASN A 272 23.75 33.69 7.07
C ASN A 272 23.89 34.06 8.56
N PRO A 273 23.22 35.10 9.06
CA PRO A 273 23.38 35.59 10.43
C PRO A 273 23.03 34.52 11.49
N PHE A 274 22.12 33.62 11.20
CA PHE A 274 21.80 32.49 12.09
C PHE A 274 22.98 31.51 12.25
N ILE A 275 23.72 31.25 11.18
CA ILE A 275 24.87 30.35 11.20
C ILE A 275 26.05 30.98 11.93
N GLN A 276 26.25 32.30 11.77
CA GLN A 276 27.27 33.05 12.49
C GLN A 276 27.00 33.03 14.00
N VAL A 277 25.75 33.22 14.43
CA VAL A 277 25.38 33.14 15.85
C VAL A 277 25.60 31.72 16.38
N LEU A 278 25.24 30.68 15.65
CA LEU A 278 25.39 29.29 16.05
C LEU A 278 26.88 28.89 16.17
N LEU A 279 27.71 29.32 15.25
CA LEU A 279 29.18 29.19 15.31
C LEU A 279 29.77 29.93 16.50
N GLY A 280 29.33 31.15 16.77
CA GLY A 280 29.73 31.92 17.92
C GLY A 280 29.43 31.23 19.25
N VAL A 281 28.23 30.67 19.40
CA VAL A 281 27.84 29.90 20.59
C VAL A 281 28.71 28.64 20.77
N LEU A 282 28.97 27.90 19.68
CA LEU A 282 29.84 26.71 19.74
C LEU A 282 31.27 27.05 20.16
N ILE A 283 31.82 28.17 19.66
CA ILE A 283 33.16 28.65 20.05
C ILE A 283 33.17 29.03 21.54
N MET A 284 32.18 29.75 22.04
CA MET A 284 32.05 30.11 23.45
C MET A 284 32.00 28.90 24.38
N ILE A 285 31.23 27.85 23.99
CA ILE A 285 31.17 26.59 24.74
C ILE A 285 32.53 25.88 24.75
N GLY A 286 33.23 25.91 23.62
CA GLY A 286 34.57 25.35 23.50
C GLY A 286 35.60 26.07 24.43
N VAL A 287 35.59 27.37 24.41
CA VAL A 287 36.48 28.21 25.28
C VAL A 287 36.13 27.99 26.75
N TYR A 288 34.84 27.93 27.11
CA TYR A 288 34.42 27.65 28.48
C TYR A 288 34.89 26.28 28.98
N LYS A 289 34.74 25.25 28.17
CA LYS A 289 35.26 23.90 28.52
C LYS A 289 36.76 23.87 28.64
N ALA A 290 37.49 24.53 27.74
CA ALA A 290 38.95 24.60 27.79
C ALA A 290 39.44 25.36 29.06
N SER A 291 38.85 26.51 29.39
CA SER A 291 39.17 27.23 30.58
C SER A 291 38.93 26.45 31.86
N ARG A 292 37.86 25.67 31.92
CA ARG A 292 37.56 24.79 33.07
C ARG A 292 38.58 23.67 33.26
N ILE A 293 39.13 23.14 32.16
CA ILE A 293 40.17 22.13 32.18
C ILE A 293 41.49 22.74 32.70
N VAL A 294 41.83 23.97 32.26
CA VAL A 294 43.04 24.69 32.69
C VAL A 294 42.97 25.00 34.17
N ILE A 295 41.82 25.56 34.65
CA ILE A 295 41.62 25.87 36.08
C ILE A 295 41.72 24.60 36.93
N LYS A 296 41.14 23.47 36.47
CA LYS A 296 41.29 22.18 37.18
C LYS A 296 42.73 21.64 37.23
N LYS A 297 43.56 21.94 36.21
CA LYS A 297 44.98 21.55 36.22
C LYS A 297 45.81 22.42 37.15
N ILE A 298 45.53 23.74 37.19
CA ILE A 298 46.28 24.68 38.06
C ILE A 298 45.92 24.43 39.54
N GLY A 299 44.66 24.12 39.86
CA GLY A 299 44.24 23.80 41.22
C GLY A 299 44.78 22.50 41.79
N LYS A 300 45.28 21.58 40.94
CA LYS A 300 45.94 20.31 41.36
C LYS A 300 47.44 20.42 41.55
N GLN A 301 48.05 21.55 41.19
CA GLN A 301 49.51 21.80 41.41
C GLN A 301 49.79 22.64 42.67
N SER A 302 48.75 23.06 43.42
CA SER A 302 48.87 23.85 44.64
C SER A 302 48.49 23.07 45.92
N GLU A 303 48.36 21.76 45.85
CA GLU A 303 48.36 20.80 46.96
C GLU A 303 49.66 19.95 46.87
#